data_d8b9f83541af6bd1d3d601d7e0948530
#
_entry.id   d8b9f83541af6bd1d3d601d7e0948530
#
_cell.length_a   1.000
_cell.length_b   1.000
_cell.length_c   1.000
_cell.angle_alpha   90.00
_cell.angle_beta   90.00
_cell.angle_gamma   90.00
#
_symmetry.space_group_name_H-M   'P 1'
#
loop_
_entity.id
_entity.type
_entity.pdbx_description
1 polymer ?
#
loop_
_entity_poly.entity_id
_entity_poly.type
_entity_poly.pdbx_seq_one_letter_code
_entity_poly.pdbx_strand_id
1 'polypeptide(L)'
;MKKLFFAWIMALWCFPAVFAQSGQGISYQGEAGMGAAFGVGSNAYNRFVLETVHGVRIGPRLFVGLGGAWNYYSARGDMPDDSFREYTDGGRSFVPIFADMTVYVLDRRISAYLKVDIGYGIHKHGGIYAAPAVGVKFGLGSVLALNIDFGFQVQQQTAPDTSSGLGGIVLRAGLSF
;
A
#
# COMPACT_ATOMS: atom_id res chain seq x y z
N MET A 1 5.63 5.73 -26.43
CA MET A 1 5.35 5.11 -25.12
C MET A 1 5.31 6.12 -23.96
N LYS A 2 6.22 7.11 -23.87
CA LYS A 2 6.20 8.12 -22.77
C LYS A 2 4.94 9.00 -22.72
N LYS A 3 4.33 9.32 -23.89
CA LYS A 3 3.11 10.15 -23.96
C LYS A 3 1.85 9.43 -23.47
N LEU A 4 1.76 8.12 -23.66
CA LEU A 4 0.66 7.30 -23.13
C LEU A 4 0.73 7.17 -21.61
N PHE A 5 1.92 7.08 -21.04
CA PHE A 5 2.13 7.02 -19.59
C PHE A 5 1.68 8.33 -18.89
N PHE A 6 1.98 9.48 -19.49
CA PHE A 6 1.50 10.78 -18.99
C PHE A 6 -0.02 10.94 -19.09
N ALA A 7 -0.65 10.43 -20.16
CA ALA A 7 -2.10 10.46 -20.31
C ALA A 7 -2.80 9.59 -19.26
N TRP A 8 -2.23 8.46 -18.89
CA TRP A 8 -2.73 7.59 -17.84
C TRP A 8 -2.63 8.23 -16.43
N ILE A 9 -1.53 8.93 -16.16
CA ILE A 9 -1.36 9.68 -14.90
C ILE A 9 -2.38 10.82 -14.82
N MET A 10 -2.57 11.57 -15.91
CA MET A 10 -3.56 12.65 -15.97
C MET A 10 -5.00 12.12 -15.84
N ALA A 11 -5.32 10.96 -16.42
CA ALA A 11 -6.63 10.33 -16.27
C ALA A 11 -6.92 9.90 -14.83
N LEU A 12 -5.94 9.38 -14.12
CA LEU A 12 -6.04 9.05 -12.69
C LEU A 12 -6.28 10.28 -11.80
N TRP A 13 -5.80 11.46 -12.21
CA TRP A 13 -6.02 12.71 -11.48
C TRP A 13 -7.39 13.36 -11.76
N CYS A 14 -8.04 13.01 -12.87
CA CYS A 14 -9.37 13.52 -13.21
C CYS A 14 -10.53 12.73 -12.57
N PHE A 15 -10.29 11.53 -12.05
CA PHE A 15 -11.31 10.69 -11.41
C PHE A 15 -11.98 11.30 -10.15
N PRO A 16 -11.30 12.14 -9.33
CA PRO A 16 -11.90 12.71 -8.12
C PRO A 16 -13.14 13.59 -8.37
N ALA A 17 -13.21 14.26 -9.52
CA ALA A 17 -14.24 15.26 -9.78
C ALA A 17 -15.65 14.67 -10.03
N VAL A 18 -15.75 13.39 -10.39
CA VAL A 18 -17.02 12.77 -10.77
C VAL A 18 -17.81 12.26 -9.55
N PHE A 19 -17.14 11.91 -8.46
CA PHE A 19 -17.78 11.33 -7.27
C PHE A 19 -18.07 12.33 -6.14
N ALA A 20 -17.64 13.56 -6.25
CA ALA A 20 -17.83 14.60 -5.23
C ALA A 20 -19.29 15.08 -5.05
N GLN A 21 -20.23 14.59 -5.87
CA GLN A 21 -21.63 15.07 -5.89
C GLN A 21 -22.67 14.07 -5.39
N SER A 22 -22.30 12.92 -4.84
CA SER A 22 -23.31 11.98 -4.34
C SER A 22 -23.70 12.30 -2.90
N GLY A 23 -24.85 12.96 -2.74
CA GLY A 23 -25.46 13.32 -1.45
C GLY A 23 -25.95 12.14 -0.60
N GLN A 24 -25.37 10.96 -0.69
CA GLN A 24 -25.80 9.76 0.02
C GLN A 24 -24.67 9.07 0.83
N GLY A 25 -23.87 9.85 1.55
CA GLY A 25 -22.90 9.24 2.48
C GLY A 25 -21.73 8.51 1.80
N ILE A 26 -21.56 8.65 0.49
CA ILE A 26 -20.42 8.12 -0.28
C ILE A 26 -19.60 9.30 -0.77
N SER A 27 -18.32 9.28 -0.49
CA SER A 27 -17.37 10.32 -0.96
C SER A 27 -16.09 9.66 -1.48
N TYR A 28 -15.44 10.31 -2.43
CA TYR A 28 -14.12 9.92 -2.85
C TYR A 28 -13.11 10.19 -1.72
N GLN A 29 -12.13 9.30 -1.57
CA GLN A 29 -10.97 9.50 -0.72
C GLN A 29 -9.74 8.96 -1.44
N GLY A 30 -8.69 9.77 -1.48
CA GLY A 30 -7.36 9.36 -1.91
C GLY A 30 -6.43 9.27 -0.70
N GLU A 31 -5.44 8.37 -0.78
CA GLU A 31 -4.38 8.24 0.21
C GLU A 31 -3.03 8.16 -0.50
N ALA A 32 -2.02 8.82 0.07
CA ALA A 32 -0.63 8.70 -0.35
C ALA A 32 0.24 8.56 0.89
N GLY A 33 1.09 7.55 0.92
CA GLY A 33 1.88 7.23 2.09
C GLY A 33 3.28 6.73 1.78
N MET A 34 4.12 6.79 2.79
CA MET A 34 5.44 6.22 2.79
C MET A 34 5.71 5.49 4.10
N GLY A 35 6.60 4.51 4.07
CA GLY A 35 6.93 3.75 5.27
C GLY A 35 8.20 2.94 5.16
N ALA A 36 8.50 2.25 6.23
CA ALA A 36 9.58 1.27 6.31
C ALA A 36 9.01 -0.06 6.79
N ALA A 37 9.39 -1.14 6.15
CA ALA A 37 9.11 -2.48 6.60
C ALA A 37 10.41 -3.15 7.03
N PHE A 38 10.42 -3.66 8.25
CA PHE A 38 11.55 -4.37 8.85
C PHE A 38 11.30 -5.86 8.70
N GLY A 39 12.16 -6.52 7.95
CA GLY A 39 12.04 -7.95 7.67
C GLY A 39 12.12 -8.81 8.92
N VAL A 40 11.31 -9.87 8.98
CA VAL A 40 11.26 -10.85 10.06
C VAL A 40 11.40 -12.25 9.48
N GLY A 41 12.19 -13.10 10.16
CA GLY A 41 12.43 -14.49 9.74
C GLY A 41 13.76 -14.69 9.03
N SER A 42 13.94 -15.84 8.41
CA SER A 42 15.17 -16.23 7.72
C SER A 42 15.50 -15.35 6.50
N ASN A 43 14.45 -14.80 5.85
CA ASN A 43 14.55 -13.90 4.70
C ASN A 43 14.20 -12.46 5.10
N ALA A 44 14.88 -11.93 6.12
CA ALA A 44 14.60 -10.62 6.70
C ALA A 44 15.23 -9.48 5.88
N TYR A 45 14.46 -8.89 4.95
CA TYR A 45 14.88 -7.72 4.17
C TYR A 45 14.12 -6.48 4.61
N ASN A 46 14.87 -5.42 4.93
CA ASN A 46 14.28 -4.11 5.16
C ASN A 46 13.84 -3.50 3.83
N ARG A 47 12.70 -2.83 3.85
CA ARG A 47 12.10 -2.22 2.66
C ARG A 47 11.66 -0.81 2.95
N PHE A 48 11.88 0.07 1.99
CA PHE A 48 11.20 1.34 1.92
C PHE A 48 9.92 1.15 1.11
N VAL A 49 8.81 1.70 1.58
CA VAL A 49 7.49 1.55 0.98
C VAL A 49 6.96 2.92 0.57
N LEU A 50 6.53 3.06 -0.68
CA LEU A 50 5.70 4.17 -1.14
C LEU A 50 4.38 3.58 -1.62
N GLU A 51 3.27 4.15 -1.20
CA GLU A 51 1.96 3.65 -1.60
C GLU A 51 0.99 4.78 -1.97
N THR A 52 0.04 4.45 -2.82
CA THR A 52 -1.13 5.28 -3.08
C THR A 52 -2.36 4.41 -3.19
N VAL A 53 -3.47 4.90 -2.63
CA VAL A 53 -4.77 4.23 -2.66
C VAL A 53 -5.82 5.23 -3.09
N HIS A 54 -6.72 4.80 -3.96
CA HIS A 54 -7.83 5.61 -4.44
C HIS A 54 -9.11 4.81 -4.28
N GLY A 55 -10.14 5.42 -3.70
CA GLY A 55 -11.36 4.68 -3.42
C GLY A 55 -12.50 5.56 -2.97
N VAL A 56 -13.45 4.91 -2.32
CA VAL A 56 -14.67 5.53 -1.83
C VAL A 56 -14.81 5.32 -0.33
N ARG A 57 -15.15 6.38 0.36
CA ARG A 57 -15.56 6.35 1.75
C ARG A 57 -17.08 6.19 1.82
N ILE A 58 -17.53 5.15 2.49
CA ILE A 58 -18.93 4.81 2.66
C ILE A 58 -19.33 5.14 4.09
N GLY A 59 -20.08 6.22 4.23
CA GLY A 59 -20.39 6.76 5.55
C GLY A 59 -19.14 7.20 6.32
N PRO A 60 -19.24 7.35 7.65
CA PRO A 60 -18.12 7.85 8.45
C PRO A 60 -17.04 6.82 8.76
N ARG A 61 -17.31 5.52 8.55
CA ARG A 61 -16.50 4.44 9.12
C ARG A 61 -15.81 3.52 8.14
N LEU A 62 -16.30 3.39 6.91
CA LEU A 62 -15.75 2.44 5.96
C LEU A 62 -15.10 3.16 4.78
N PHE A 63 -13.90 2.76 4.43
CA PHE A 63 -13.22 3.11 3.19
C PHE A 63 -12.88 1.83 2.44
N VAL A 64 -13.10 1.82 1.13
CA VAL A 64 -12.72 0.73 0.24
C VAL A 64 -12.07 1.34 -1.00
N GLY A 65 -10.90 0.84 -1.36
CA GLY A 65 -10.11 1.38 -2.44
C GLY A 65 -9.30 0.34 -3.21
N LEU A 66 -8.66 0.82 -4.26
CA LEU A 66 -7.63 0.11 -5.00
C LEU A 66 -6.34 0.91 -4.88
N GLY A 67 -5.25 0.21 -4.61
CA GLY A 67 -3.96 0.82 -4.42
C GLY A 67 -2.84 0.09 -5.13
N GLY A 68 -1.71 0.79 -5.16
CA GLY A 68 -0.44 0.21 -5.56
C GLY A 68 0.66 0.71 -4.64
N ALA A 69 1.67 -0.12 -4.43
CA ALA A 69 2.84 0.27 -3.66
C ALA A 69 4.12 -0.03 -4.43
N TRP A 70 5.15 0.72 -4.12
CA TRP A 70 6.51 0.44 -4.55
C TRP A 70 7.34 0.12 -3.30
N ASN A 71 7.78 -1.14 -3.22
CA ASN A 71 8.63 -1.63 -2.15
C ASN A 71 10.07 -1.70 -2.66
N TYR A 72 10.96 -0.89 -2.10
CA TYR A 72 12.38 -0.89 -2.42
C TYR A 72 13.18 -1.60 -1.33
N TYR A 73 13.85 -2.68 -1.69
CA TYR A 73 14.68 -3.46 -0.75
C TYR A 73 16.02 -2.79 -0.50
N SER A 74 16.30 -2.47 0.76
CA SER A 74 17.60 -2.00 1.19
C SER A 74 18.55 -3.17 1.34
N ALA A 75 19.72 -3.11 0.70
CA ALA A 75 20.77 -4.10 0.91
C ALA A 75 21.26 -4.01 2.36
N ARG A 76 21.11 -5.08 3.12
CA ARG A 76 21.90 -5.29 4.34
C ARG A 76 23.25 -5.83 3.87
N GLY A 77 24.38 -5.46 4.51
CA GLY A 77 25.76 -5.62 4.03
C GLY A 77 26.20 -6.99 3.50
N ASP A 78 25.47 -8.07 3.80
CA ASP A 78 25.57 -9.34 3.12
C ASP A 78 24.47 -9.40 2.06
N MET A 79 24.86 -9.24 0.79
CA MET A 79 23.93 -9.40 -0.33
C MET A 79 23.26 -10.75 -0.22
N PRO A 80 21.91 -10.81 -0.36
CA PRO A 80 21.24 -12.07 -0.41
C PRO A 80 21.78 -12.90 -1.56
N ASP A 81 21.79 -14.17 -1.29
CA ASP A 81 22.03 -15.28 -2.18
C ASP A 81 21.53 -15.00 -3.61
N ASP A 82 22.17 -15.56 -4.61
CA ASP A 82 21.81 -15.41 -6.04
C ASP A 82 20.32 -15.65 -6.30
N SER A 83 19.67 -16.47 -5.48
CA SER A 83 18.22 -16.68 -5.48
C SER A 83 17.41 -15.41 -5.34
N PHE A 84 17.79 -14.42 -4.49
CA PHE A 84 17.05 -13.17 -4.38
C PHE A 84 17.16 -12.30 -5.66
N ARG A 85 18.29 -12.33 -6.32
CA ARG A 85 18.50 -11.67 -7.63
C ARG A 85 17.63 -12.27 -8.71
N GLU A 86 17.46 -13.58 -8.70
CA GLU A 86 16.58 -14.30 -9.62
C GLU A 86 15.11 -13.95 -9.38
N TYR A 87 14.67 -13.85 -8.11
CA TYR A 87 13.30 -13.47 -7.75
C TYR A 87 12.92 -12.04 -8.12
N THR A 88 13.85 -11.11 -8.04
CA THR A 88 13.60 -9.69 -8.32
C THR A 88 13.95 -9.28 -9.74
N ASP A 89 14.29 -10.24 -10.63
CA ASP A 89 14.75 -9.99 -11.99
C ASP A 89 15.96 -9.04 -12.03
N GLY A 90 16.86 -9.17 -11.03
CA GLY A 90 18.01 -8.29 -10.84
C GLY A 90 17.67 -6.91 -10.25
N GLY A 91 16.39 -6.61 -10.04
CA GLY A 91 15.91 -5.37 -9.44
C GLY A 91 15.79 -5.46 -7.91
N ARG A 92 15.76 -4.30 -7.27
CA ARG A 92 15.53 -4.19 -5.82
C ARG A 92 14.12 -3.71 -5.50
N SER A 93 13.17 -3.91 -6.41
CA SER A 93 11.84 -3.35 -6.30
C SER A 93 10.77 -4.40 -6.49
N PHE A 94 9.68 -4.27 -5.74
CA PHE A 94 8.48 -5.05 -5.88
C PHE A 94 7.27 -4.11 -5.89
N VAL A 95 6.37 -4.32 -6.84
CA VAL A 95 5.20 -3.47 -7.05
C VAL A 95 3.93 -4.32 -6.91
N PRO A 96 3.26 -4.31 -5.76
CA PRO A 96 1.93 -4.91 -5.61
C PRO A 96 0.84 -3.95 -6.08
N ILE A 97 -0.23 -4.51 -6.65
CA ILE A 97 -1.56 -3.89 -6.76
C ILE A 97 -2.46 -4.60 -5.76
N PHE A 98 -3.27 -3.85 -5.02
CA PHE A 98 -4.09 -4.40 -3.95
C PHE A 98 -5.43 -3.68 -3.81
N ALA A 99 -6.39 -4.40 -3.24
CA ALA A 99 -7.60 -3.82 -2.67
C ALA A 99 -7.31 -3.44 -1.22
N ASP A 100 -7.74 -2.25 -0.84
CA ASP A 100 -7.69 -1.72 0.52
C ASP A 100 -9.09 -1.73 1.13
N MET A 101 -9.17 -2.13 2.39
CA MET A 101 -10.33 -1.94 3.22
C MET A 101 -9.90 -1.36 4.56
N THR A 102 -10.39 -0.17 4.86
CA THR A 102 -10.11 0.53 6.12
C THR A 102 -11.40 0.80 6.89
N VAL A 103 -11.42 0.39 8.17
CA VAL A 103 -12.54 0.60 9.09
C VAL A 103 -12.11 1.56 10.20
N TYR A 104 -12.75 2.73 10.24
CA TYR A 104 -12.55 3.74 11.28
C TYR A 104 -13.42 3.44 12.50
N VAL A 105 -12.81 3.39 13.68
CA VAL A 105 -13.51 3.06 14.93
C VAL A 105 -14.42 4.21 15.38
N LEU A 106 -13.94 5.45 15.20
CA LEU A 106 -14.64 6.65 15.62
C LEU A 106 -14.83 7.61 14.43
N ASP A 107 -15.98 8.27 14.39
CA ASP A 107 -16.21 9.40 13.49
C ASP A 107 -15.81 10.70 14.20
N ARG A 108 -14.51 10.90 14.33
CA ARG A 108 -13.93 12.08 15.02
C ARG A 108 -12.67 12.53 14.27
N ARG A 109 -12.21 13.74 14.65
CA ARG A 109 -10.96 14.32 14.11
C ARG A 109 -9.74 13.42 14.39
N ILE A 110 -9.75 12.70 15.52
CA ILE A 110 -8.77 11.67 15.83
C ILE A 110 -9.54 10.34 15.88
N SER A 111 -9.17 9.40 15.05
CA SER A 111 -9.82 8.10 14.95
C SER A 111 -8.79 6.98 14.79
N ALA A 112 -8.91 5.95 15.62
CA ALA A 112 -8.24 4.70 15.36
C ALA A 112 -8.88 4.01 14.17
N TYR A 113 -8.10 3.22 13.42
CA TYR A 113 -8.60 2.42 12.31
C TYR A 113 -7.91 1.07 12.22
N LEU A 114 -8.60 0.14 11.58
CA LEU A 114 -8.08 -1.14 11.11
C LEU A 114 -8.02 -1.09 9.60
N LYS A 115 -6.90 -1.47 9.02
CA LYS A 115 -6.65 -1.50 7.58
C LYS A 115 -6.22 -2.90 7.17
N VAL A 116 -6.65 -3.33 6.01
CA VAL A 116 -6.17 -4.55 5.38
C VAL A 116 -6.00 -4.33 3.89
N ASP A 117 -4.80 -4.57 3.39
CA ASP A 117 -4.47 -4.57 1.98
C ASP A 117 -4.31 -6.02 1.52
N ILE A 118 -5.00 -6.41 0.45
CA ILE A 118 -4.88 -7.76 -0.15
C ILE A 118 -4.71 -7.59 -1.66
N GLY A 119 -3.68 -8.21 -2.21
CA GLY A 119 -3.38 -8.04 -3.62
C GLY A 119 -2.36 -9.01 -4.18
N TYR A 120 -1.74 -8.60 -5.27
CA TYR A 120 -0.80 -9.41 -6.02
C TYR A 120 0.34 -8.54 -6.58
N GLY A 121 1.55 -9.07 -6.54
CA GLY A 121 2.73 -8.42 -7.11
C GLY A 121 2.76 -8.49 -8.62
N ILE A 122 2.94 -7.36 -9.30
CA ILE A 122 3.10 -7.29 -10.75
C ILE A 122 4.56 -7.55 -11.09
N HIS A 123 4.96 -8.80 -11.06
CA HIS A 123 6.32 -9.22 -11.36
C HIS A 123 6.31 -10.57 -12.06
N LYS A 124 7.40 -10.92 -12.76
CA LYS A 124 7.59 -12.22 -13.39
C LYS A 124 7.41 -13.39 -12.39
N HIS A 125 7.77 -13.17 -11.14
CA HIS A 125 7.60 -14.08 -10.01
C HIS A 125 6.68 -13.49 -8.94
N GLY A 126 5.69 -12.70 -9.36
CA GLY A 126 4.72 -12.09 -8.46
C GLY A 126 3.94 -13.13 -7.68
N GLY A 127 3.51 -12.77 -6.49
CA GLY A 127 2.74 -13.62 -5.60
C GLY A 127 1.79 -12.81 -4.74
N ILE A 128 1.13 -13.49 -3.83
CA ILE A 128 0.14 -12.88 -2.94
C ILE A 128 0.80 -11.81 -2.07
N TYR A 129 0.13 -10.69 -1.95
CA TYR A 129 0.46 -9.59 -1.06
C TYR A 129 -0.66 -9.40 -0.05
N ALA A 130 -0.31 -9.28 1.23
CA ALA A 130 -1.24 -8.95 2.30
C ALA A 130 -0.56 -8.05 3.33
N ALA A 131 -1.25 -6.99 3.78
CA ALA A 131 -0.71 -6.06 4.78
C ALA A 131 -1.80 -5.59 5.75
N PRO A 132 -2.15 -6.42 6.76
CA PRO A 132 -2.98 -5.97 7.87
C PRO A 132 -2.25 -4.94 8.74
N ALA A 133 -2.97 -3.89 9.16
CA ALA A 133 -2.43 -2.82 9.99
C ALA A 133 -3.48 -2.24 10.94
N VAL A 134 -2.99 -1.61 12.00
CA VAL A 134 -3.76 -0.76 12.90
C VAL A 134 -3.15 0.63 12.88
N GLY A 135 -3.98 1.66 12.92
CA GLY A 135 -3.47 3.02 12.81
C GLY A 135 -4.34 4.06 13.49
N VAL A 136 -3.85 5.29 13.43
CA VAL A 136 -4.56 6.46 13.91
C VAL A 136 -4.57 7.51 12.80
N LYS A 137 -5.76 8.05 12.55
CA LYS A 137 -6.01 9.18 11.67
C LYS A 137 -6.11 10.46 12.49
N PHE A 138 -5.43 11.51 12.05
CA PHE A 138 -5.49 12.86 12.61
C PHE A 138 -6.03 13.81 11.52
N GLY A 139 -7.25 14.28 11.67
CA GLY A 139 -7.84 15.26 10.77
C GLY A 139 -7.11 16.62 10.88
N LEU A 140 -6.49 17.07 9.80
CA LEU A 140 -5.78 18.35 9.74
C LEU A 140 -6.69 19.49 9.26
N GLY A 141 -7.85 19.15 8.72
CA GLY A 141 -8.83 20.10 8.22
C GLY A 141 -10.12 19.38 7.80
N SER A 142 -10.87 19.99 6.89
CA SER A 142 -12.11 19.40 6.35
C SER A 142 -11.87 18.30 5.33
N VAL A 143 -10.74 18.31 4.64
CA VAL A 143 -10.43 17.41 3.54
C VAL A 143 -9.17 16.58 3.80
N LEU A 144 -8.20 17.13 4.54
CA LEU A 144 -6.88 16.53 4.73
C LEU A 144 -6.78 15.86 6.10
N ALA A 145 -6.19 14.66 6.14
CA ALA A 145 -5.82 14.00 7.39
C ALA A 145 -4.45 13.32 7.28
N LEU A 146 -3.73 13.26 8.40
CA LEU A 146 -2.51 12.48 8.58
C LEU A 146 -2.89 11.11 9.11
N ASN A 147 -2.39 10.06 8.48
CA ASN A 147 -2.54 8.68 8.90
C ASN A 147 -1.18 8.13 9.35
N ILE A 148 -1.16 7.44 10.47
CA ILE A 148 0.02 6.70 10.94
C ILE A 148 -0.44 5.31 11.29
N ASP A 149 0.18 4.29 10.71
CA ASP A 149 -0.16 2.90 10.99
C ASP A 149 1.06 2.02 11.20
N PHE A 150 0.80 0.94 11.92
CA PHE A 150 1.73 -0.12 12.23
C PHE A 150 1.06 -1.45 11.89
N GLY A 151 1.78 -2.33 11.22
CA GLY A 151 1.20 -3.59 10.77
C GLY A 151 2.24 -4.63 10.42
N PHE A 152 1.75 -5.65 9.76
CA PHE A 152 2.56 -6.74 9.25
C PHE A 152 2.33 -6.87 7.74
N GLN A 153 3.39 -7.00 6.98
CA GLN A 153 3.33 -7.15 5.53
C GLN A 153 3.86 -8.53 5.15
N VAL A 154 3.04 -9.30 4.48
CA VAL A 154 3.42 -10.58 3.89
C VAL A 154 3.43 -10.45 2.37
N GLN A 155 4.49 -10.95 1.78
CA GLN A 155 4.64 -11.03 0.34
C GLN A 155 5.12 -12.43 -0.01
N GLN A 156 4.32 -13.16 -0.73
CA GLN A 156 4.71 -14.44 -1.27
C GLN A 156 5.31 -14.24 -2.66
N GLN A 157 6.45 -14.86 -2.91
CA GLN A 157 7.06 -14.92 -4.24
C GLN A 157 7.03 -16.37 -4.71
N THR A 158 6.60 -16.58 -5.94
CA THR A 158 6.48 -17.90 -6.52
C THR A 158 7.57 -18.07 -7.56
N ALA A 159 8.62 -18.82 -7.24
CA ALA A 159 9.58 -19.32 -8.23
C ALA A 159 9.15 -20.71 -8.70
N PRO A 160 9.62 -21.20 -9.87
CA PRO A 160 9.23 -22.48 -10.43
C PRO A 160 9.40 -23.68 -9.49
N ASP A 161 10.39 -23.63 -8.59
CA ASP A 161 10.73 -24.74 -7.70
C ASP A 161 10.63 -24.40 -6.20
N THR A 162 10.33 -23.16 -5.83
CA THR A 162 10.32 -22.76 -4.41
C THR A 162 9.40 -21.57 -4.20
N SER A 163 8.47 -21.68 -3.26
CA SER A 163 7.71 -20.52 -2.77
C SER A 163 8.38 -19.99 -1.50
N SER A 164 8.86 -18.77 -1.52
CA SER A 164 9.38 -18.12 -0.32
C SER A 164 8.49 -16.95 0.09
N GLY A 165 8.17 -16.88 1.38
CA GLY A 165 7.43 -15.77 1.97
C GLY A 165 8.40 -14.75 2.57
N LEU A 166 8.21 -13.49 2.23
CA LEU A 166 8.89 -12.36 2.86
C LEU A 166 7.92 -11.69 3.82
N GLY A 167 8.17 -11.84 5.12
CA GLY A 167 7.41 -11.18 6.18
C GLY A 167 8.14 -9.93 6.70
N GLY A 168 7.41 -8.94 7.19
CA GLY A 168 8.00 -7.78 7.82
C GLY A 168 7.02 -6.96 8.62
N ILE A 169 7.50 -6.37 9.69
CA ILE A 169 6.77 -5.37 10.46
C ILE A 169 6.86 -4.06 9.68
N VAL A 170 5.73 -3.42 9.42
CA VAL A 170 5.66 -2.17 8.66
C VAL A 170 5.18 -1.02 9.53
N LEU A 171 5.83 0.13 9.40
CA LEU A 171 5.40 1.40 9.94
C LEU A 171 5.22 2.37 8.77
N ARG A 172 4.04 2.98 8.66
CA ARG A 172 3.70 3.90 7.57
C ARG A 172 3.18 5.23 8.11
N ALA A 173 3.43 6.29 7.37
CA ALA A 173 2.83 7.59 7.55
C ALA A 173 2.32 8.09 6.20
N GLY A 174 1.13 8.66 6.15
CA GLY A 174 0.51 9.10 4.91
C GLY A 174 -0.49 10.21 5.11
N LEU A 175 -0.95 10.75 4.00
CA LEU A 175 -2.00 11.75 3.94
C LEU A 175 -3.21 11.16 3.21
N SER A 176 -4.40 11.36 3.78
CA SER A 176 -5.67 11.14 3.09
C SER A 176 -6.34 12.47 2.76
N PHE A 177 -6.96 12.54 1.59
CA PHE A 177 -7.59 13.73 1.01
C PHE A 177 -8.85 13.41 0.20
#